data_750f151a77018c45344338ab7af2182a
#
_entry.id   750f151a77018c45344338ab7af2182a
#
_cell.length_a   1.000
_cell.length_b   1.000
_cell.length_c   1.000
_cell.angle_alpha   90.00
_cell.angle_beta   90.00
_cell.angle_gamma   90.00
#
_symmetry.space_group_name_H-M   'P 1'
#
loop_
_entity.id
_entity.type
_entity.pdbx_description
1 polymer ?
#
loop_
_entity_poly.entity_id
_entity_poly.type
_entity_poly.pdbx_seq_one_letter_code
_entity_poly.pdbx_strand_id
1 'polypeptide(L)'
;MHGFSKAIDIICRYEGYKEKATADPVTGGHPYTFGYGSQFYPDGSPVKAGHHVTKQKALEFLNNEIYVIDTELDKLHLDIDSSMREALISFIHSIGWEAFLYSSVIDYVDASKYHAAVDEMNRWIFDASHK
;
A
#
# COMPACT_ATOMS: atom_id res chain seq x y z
N MET A 1 15.83 11.67 -4.27
CA MET A 1 15.42 10.52 -3.42
C MET A 1 14.39 10.97 -2.43
N HIS A 2 13.31 10.24 -2.32
CA HIS A 2 12.21 10.57 -1.40
C HIS A 2 12.41 9.84 -0.07
N GLY A 3 12.06 10.49 1.03
CA GLY A 3 11.97 9.85 2.33
C GLY A 3 10.55 9.35 2.55
N PHE A 4 10.41 8.15 3.11
CA PHE A 4 9.10 7.50 3.24
C PHE A 4 8.75 7.12 4.68
N SER A 5 9.36 7.79 5.65
CA SER A 5 9.16 7.42 7.05
C SER A 5 7.68 7.51 7.49
N LYS A 6 6.95 8.50 6.98
CA LYS A 6 5.52 8.65 7.29
C LYS A 6 4.70 7.55 6.65
N ALA A 7 4.97 7.21 5.38
CA ALA A 7 4.27 6.13 4.69
C ALA A 7 4.53 4.79 5.38
N ILE A 8 5.78 4.53 5.73
CA ILE A 8 6.15 3.30 6.45
C ILE A 8 5.39 3.21 7.77
N ASP A 9 5.35 4.29 8.54
CA ASP A 9 4.67 4.33 9.83
C ASP A 9 3.17 4.06 9.68
N ILE A 10 2.53 4.71 8.72
CA ILE A 10 1.10 4.53 8.44
C ILE A 10 0.81 3.08 8.06
N ILE A 11 1.58 2.52 7.14
CA ILE A 11 1.37 1.15 6.66
C ILE A 11 1.58 0.16 7.80
N CYS A 12 2.65 0.32 8.58
CA CYS A 12 2.92 -0.58 9.69
C CYS A 12 1.81 -0.58 10.73
N ARG A 13 1.24 0.59 11.03
CA ARG A 13 0.13 0.70 11.96
C ARG A 13 -1.15 0.11 11.41
N TYR A 14 -1.41 0.30 10.13
CA TYR A 14 -2.63 -0.20 9.49
C TYR A 14 -2.59 -1.72 9.32
N GLU A 15 -1.47 -2.24 8.79
CA GLU A 15 -1.35 -3.67 8.46
C GLU A 15 -1.00 -4.52 9.68
N GLY A 16 -0.16 -3.99 10.59
CA GLY A 16 0.44 -4.80 11.65
C GLY A 16 1.42 -5.81 11.10
N TYR A 17 2.30 -6.33 11.96
CA TYR A 17 3.28 -7.33 11.56
C TYR A 17 2.73 -8.73 11.77
N LYS A 18 2.80 -9.57 10.73
CA LYS A 18 2.41 -10.98 10.80
C LYS A 18 3.60 -11.84 10.41
N GLU A 19 4.10 -12.62 11.36
CA GLU A 19 5.22 -13.50 11.11
C GLU A 19 4.88 -14.61 10.13
N LYS A 20 3.67 -15.17 10.25
CA LYS A 20 3.21 -16.28 9.41
C LYS A 20 2.28 -15.82 8.32
N ALA A 21 2.39 -16.45 7.17
CA ALA A 21 1.48 -16.21 6.05
C ALA A 21 0.04 -16.49 6.48
N THR A 22 -0.83 -15.54 6.20
CA THR A 22 -2.24 -15.56 6.56
C THR A 22 -3.10 -15.61 5.31
N ALA A 23 -4.09 -16.49 5.28
CA ALA A 23 -5.03 -16.59 4.16
C ALA A 23 -5.89 -15.33 4.06
N ASP A 24 -6.31 -15.02 2.84
CA ASP A 24 -7.30 -13.97 2.62
C ASP A 24 -8.62 -14.38 3.30
N PRO A 25 -9.19 -13.53 4.16
CA PRO A 25 -10.41 -13.90 4.88
C PRO A 25 -11.63 -14.06 3.96
N VAL A 26 -11.62 -13.47 2.78
CA VAL A 26 -12.74 -13.59 1.84
C VAL A 26 -12.69 -14.92 1.09
N THR A 27 -11.49 -15.30 0.59
CA THR A 27 -11.34 -16.53 -0.21
C THR A 27 -11.01 -17.77 0.62
N GLY A 28 -10.49 -17.58 1.83
CA GLY A 28 -9.98 -18.67 2.66
C GLY A 28 -8.66 -19.25 2.17
N GLY A 29 -8.04 -18.63 1.17
CA GLY A 29 -6.79 -19.08 0.57
C GLY A 29 -6.01 -17.91 0.00
N HIS A 30 -5.67 -18.00 -1.28
CA HIS A 30 -4.91 -16.94 -1.94
C HIS A 30 -5.73 -15.66 -2.09
N PRO A 31 -5.07 -14.50 -2.05
CA PRO A 31 -3.66 -14.33 -1.80
C PRO A 31 -3.29 -14.47 -0.31
N TYR A 32 -2.18 -15.17 -0.03
CA TYR A 32 -1.63 -15.22 1.32
C TYR A 32 -0.75 -13.98 1.52
N THR A 33 -0.77 -13.43 2.73
CA THR A 33 0.04 -12.26 3.07
C THR A 33 0.82 -12.52 4.37
N PHE A 34 2.00 -11.93 4.45
CA PHE A 34 2.77 -11.93 5.69
C PHE A 34 3.47 -10.57 5.85
N GLY A 35 4.20 -10.39 6.94
CA GLY A 35 4.90 -9.15 7.21
C GLY A 35 3.92 -8.00 7.36
N TYR A 36 4.11 -6.96 6.59
CA TYR A 36 3.25 -5.78 6.58
C TYR A 36 2.35 -5.78 5.34
N GLY A 37 1.69 -6.90 5.10
CA GLY A 37 0.75 -7.03 4.00
C GLY A 37 1.35 -7.45 2.67
N SER A 38 2.54 -8.03 2.68
CA SER A 38 3.20 -8.47 1.44
C SER A 38 2.56 -9.74 0.89
N GLN A 39 2.15 -9.70 -0.38
CA GLN A 39 1.61 -10.85 -1.11
C GLN A 39 2.68 -11.58 -1.92
N PHE A 40 3.81 -10.91 -2.18
CA PHE A 40 4.87 -11.40 -3.03
C PHE A 40 6.23 -11.14 -2.39
N TYR A 41 7.19 -11.99 -2.73
CA TYR A 41 8.60 -11.73 -2.46
C TYR A 41 9.12 -10.69 -3.47
N PRO A 42 10.26 -10.04 -3.19
CA PRO A 42 10.82 -9.06 -4.14
C PRO A 42 11.06 -9.59 -5.54
N ASP A 43 11.27 -10.90 -5.69
CA ASP A 43 11.46 -11.52 -7.01
C ASP A 43 10.15 -11.79 -7.75
N GLY A 44 9.02 -11.46 -7.16
CA GLY A 44 7.71 -11.63 -7.77
C GLY A 44 7.03 -12.95 -7.44
N SER A 45 7.70 -13.88 -6.74
CA SER A 45 7.08 -15.15 -6.35
C SER A 45 6.04 -14.92 -5.26
N PRO A 46 4.93 -15.67 -5.27
CA PRO A 46 3.85 -15.44 -4.31
C PRO A 46 4.17 -16.00 -2.92
N VAL A 47 3.65 -15.31 -1.91
CA VAL A 47 3.63 -15.82 -0.55
C VAL A 47 2.61 -16.96 -0.49
N LYS A 48 2.96 -18.03 0.20
CA LYS A 48 2.13 -19.25 0.28
C LYS A 48 1.91 -19.66 1.73
N ALA A 49 0.91 -20.51 1.94
CA ALA A 49 0.64 -21.10 3.25
C ALA A 49 1.92 -21.73 3.83
N GLY A 50 2.15 -21.52 5.11
CA GLY A 50 3.31 -22.06 5.80
C GLY A 50 4.57 -21.22 5.71
N HIS A 51 4.57 -20.18 4.89
CA HIS A 51 5.72 -19.27 4.80
C HIS A 51 5.79 -18.36 6.03
N HIS A 52 7.01 -17.98 6.38
CA HIS A 52 7.30 -17.11 7.50
C HIS A 52 8.21 -15.98 7.06
N VAL A 53 8.18 -14.86 7.79
CA VAL A 53 9.06 -13.73 7.53
C VAL A 53 9.48 -13.12 8.87
N THR A 54 10.75 -12.72 8.97
CA THR A 54 11.22 -11.96 10.13
C THR A 54 10.78 -10.51 10.01
N LYS A 55 10.75 -9.80 11.14
CA LYS A 55 10.38 -8.38 11.13
C LYS A 55 11.32 -7.56 10.26
N GLN A 56 12.62 -7.86 10.32
CA GLN A 56 13.62 -7.17 9.50
C GLN A 56 13.36 -7.38 8.02
N LYS A 57 13.11 -8.62 7.60
CA LYS A 57 12.79 -8.92 6.20
C LYS A 57 11.46 -8.32 5.78
N ALA A 58 10.48 -8.33 6.68
CA ALA A 58 9.19 -7.69 6.39
C ALA A 58 9.34 -6.21 6.06
N LEU A 59 10.20 -5.49 6.80
CA LEU A 59 10.50 -4.09 6.52
C LEU A 59 11.23 -3.91 5.20
N GLU A 60 12.17 -4.81 4.87
CA GLU A 60 12.86 -4.77 3.57
C GLU A 60 11.85 -4.93 2.42
N PHE A 61 10.93 -5.86 2.54
CA PHE A 61 9.90 -6.10 1.53
C PHE A 61 8.99 -4.88 1.40
N LEU A 62 8.58 -4.28 2.53
CA LEU A 62 7.76 -3.09 2.52
C LEU A 62 8.47 -1.92 1.83
N ASN A 63 9.75 -1.70 2.14
CA ASN A 63 10.54 -0.65 1.50
C ASN A 63 10.62 -0.86 -0.01
N ASN A 64 10.79 -2.09 -0.45
CA ASN A 64 10.81 -2.41 -1.88
C ASN A 64 9.47 -2.10 -2.54
N GLU A 65 8.37 -2.46 -1.89
CA GLU A 65 7.01 -2.19 -2.40
C GLU A 65 6.76 -0.69 -2.52
N ILE A 66 7.17 0.08 -1.51
CA ILE A 66 7.04 1.53 -1.51
C ILE A 66 7.86 2.15 -2.65
N TYR A 67 9.09 1.66 -2.85
CA TYR A 67 9.95 2.14 -3.94
C TYR A 67 9.28 1.92 -5.30
N VAL A 68 8.67 0.76 -5.52
CA VAL A 68 7.97 0.46 -6.77
C VAL A 68 6.80 1.41 -6.98
N ILE A 69 6.00 1.64 -5.92
CA ILE A 69 4.87 2.57 -6.00
C ILE A 69 5.35 3.99 -6.30
N ASP A 70 6.41 4.43 -5.63
CA ASP A 70 6.97 5.76 -5.84
C ASP A 70 7.44 5.95 -7.27
N THR A 71 8.10 4.94 -7.83
CA THR A 71 8.57 4.97 -9.22
C THR A 71 7.41 5.09 -10.19
N GLU A 72 6.32 4.35 -9.95
CA GLU A 72 5.14 4.43 -10.80
C GLU A 72 4.42 5.77 -10.66
N LEU A 73 4.38 6.33 -9.44
CA LEU A 73 3.81 7.67 -9.22
C LEU A 73 4.57 8.74 -9.99
N ASP A 74 5.90 8.65 -10.03
CA ASP A 74 6.72 9.63 -10.77
C ASP A 74 6.32 9.70 -12.24
N LYS A 75 5.92 8.58 -12.83
CA LYS A 75 5.52 8.51 -14.23
C LYS A 75 4.23 9.27 -14.53
N LEU A 76 3.42 9.52 -13.50
CA LEU A 76 2.16 10.25 -13.67
C LEU A 76 2.34 11.77 -13.64
N HIS A 77 3.50 12.26 -13.20
CA HIS A 77 3.83 13.69 -13.14
C HIS A 77 2.77 14.52 -12.38
N LEU A 78 2.29 13.97 -11.25
CA LEU A 78 1.32 14.67 -10.41
C LEU A 78 1.98 15.82 -9.66
N ASP A 79 1.27 16.94 -9.54
CA ASP A 79 1.72 18.10 -8.78
C ASP A 79 1.36 17.90 -7.31
N ILE A 80 2.26 17.24 -6.57
CA ILE A 80 2.03 16.89 -5.15
C ILE A 80 3.28 17.18 -4.34
N ASP A 81 3.08 17.61 -3.09
CA ASP A 81 4.19 17.77 -2.16
C ASP A 81 4.54 16.41 -1.53
N SER A 82 5.59 16.40 -0.70
CA SER A 82 6.06 15.14 -0.09
C SER A 82 5.03 14.53 0.85
N SER A 83 4.26 15.33 1.55
CA SER A 83 3.21 14.82 2.46
C SER A 83 2.10 14.13 1.68
N MET A 84 1.63 14.73 0.59
CA MET A 84 0.62 14.10 -0.26
C MET A 84 1.17 12.84 -0.93
N ARG A 85 2.44 12.86 -1.35
CA ARG A 85 3.08 11.68 -1.95
C ARG A 85 3.09 10.51 -0.98
N GLU A 86 3.47 10.74 0.26
CA GLU A 86 3.48 9.66 1.26
C GLU A 86 2.07 9.17 1.59
N ALA A 87 1.09 10.06 1.64
CA ALA A 87 -0.30 9.68 1.83
C ALA A 87 -0.79 8.81 0.67
N LEU A 88 -0.48 9.19 -0.56
CA LEU A 88 -0.86 8.40 -1.74
C LEU A 88 -0.16 7.04 -1.75
N ILE A 89 1.12 6.98 -1.39
CA ILE A 89 1.86 5.72 -1.35
C ILE A 89 1.19 4.76 -0.36
N SER A 90 0.85 5.23 0.84
CA SER A 90 0.20 4.38 1.83
C SER A 90 -1.19 3.93 1.37
N PHE A 91 -1.94 4.79 0.71
CA PHE A 91 -3.24 4.46 0.14
C PHE A 91 -3.11 3.41 -0.97
N ILE A 92 -2.19 3.62 -1.90
CA ILE A 92 -1.94 2.70 -3.01
C ILE A 92 -1.49 1.34 -2.49
N HIS A 93 -0.62 1.33 -1.48
CA HIS A 93 -0.19 0.07 -0.87
C HIS A 93 -1.39 -0.71 -0.31
N SER A 94 -2.35 0.00 0.25
CA SER A 94 -3.55 -0.61 0.85
C SER A 94 -4.52 -1.17 -0.18
N ILE A 95 -4.80 -0.43 -1.26
CA ILE A 95 -5.83 -0.82 -2.23
C ILE A 95 -5.29 -1.40 -3.53
N GLY A 96 -4.00 -1.24 -3.81
CA GLY A 96 -3.37 -1.69 -5.04
C GLY A 96 -3.33 -0.61 -6.12
N TRP A 97 -2.36 -0.73 -7.02
CA TRP A 97 -2.13 0.26 -8.08
C TRP A 97 -3.31 0.36 -9.04
N GLU A 98 -3.86 -0.77 -9.46
CA GLU A 98 -4.99 -0.76 -10.42
C GLU A 98 -6.22 -0.07 -9.83
N ALA A 99 -6.57 -0.39 -8.58
CA ALA A 99 -7.70 0.24 -7.93
C ALA A 99 -7.48 1.75 -7.78
N PHE A 100 -6.24 2.18 -7.51
CA PHE A 100 -5.90 3.60 -7.46
C PHE A 100 -6.18 4.29 -8.80
N LEU A 101 -5.78 3.68 -9.91
CA LEU A 101 -5.97 4.27 -11.24
C LEU A 101 -7.44 4.42 -11.60
N TYR A 102 -8.31 3.56 -11.07
CA TYR A 102 -9.75 3.64 -11.30
C TYR A 102 -10.48 4.48 -10.24
N SER A 103 -9.78 4.89 -9.17
CA SER A 103 -10.41 5.64 -8.10
C SER A 103 -10.59 7.11 -8.50
N SER A 104 -11.54 7.78 -7.84
CA SER A 104 -11.68 9.22 -8.02
C SER A 104 -10.57 10.00 -7.32
N VAL A 105 -9.78 9.35 -6.47
CA VAL A 105 -8.62 9.98 -5.81
C VAL A 105 -7.65 10.56 -6.84
N ILE A 106 -7.30 9.78 -7.87
CA ILE A 106 -6.35 10.24 -8.90
C ILE A 106 -6.92 11.45 -9.65
N ASP A 107 -8.21 11.47 -9.92
CA ASP A 107 -8.85 12.58 -10.61
C ASP A 107 -8.83 13.85 -9.76
N TYR A 108 -9.09 13.72 -8.46
CA TYR A 108 -9.03 14.85 -7.54
C TYR A 108 -7.61 15.41 -7.41
N VAL A 109 -6.60 14.55 -7.32
CA VAL A 109 -5.20 14.97 -7.24
C VAL A 109 -4.81 15.69 -8.52
N ASP A 110 -5.18 15.12 -9.67
CA ASP A 110 -4.85 15.70 -10.98
C ASP A 110 -5.51 17.08 -11.17
N ALA A 111 -6.67 17.29 -10.58
CA ALA A 111 -7.37 18.57 -10.60
C ALA A 111 -6.94 19.51 -9.46
N SER A 112 -5.92 19.15 -8.68
CA SER A 112 -5.43 19.90 -7.52
C SER A 112 -6.49 20.07 -6.42
N LYS A 113 -7.42 19.13 -6.34
CA LYS A 113 -8.46 19.10 -5.30
C LYS A 113 -8.02 18.19 -4.15
N TYR A 114 -7.01 18.63 -3.41
CA TYR A 114 -6.32 17.78 -2.43
C TYR A 114 -7.19 17.38 -1.24
N HIS A 115 -8.06 18.29 -0.75
CA HIS A 115 -8.99 17.95 0.32
C HIS A 115 -9.98 16.87 -0.09
N ALA A 116 -10.51 16.98 -1.31
CA ALA A 116 -11.42 15.98 -1.84
C ALA A 116 -10.71 14.63 -2.01
N ALA A 117 -9.45 14.66 -2.43
CA ALA A 117 -8.64 13.45 -2.56
C ALA A 117 -8.47 12.75 -1.20
N VAL A 118 -8.14 13.50 -0.15
CA VAL A 118 -7.96 12.95 1.19
C VAL A 118 -9.28 12.37 1.71
N ASP A 119 -10.37 13.07 1.52
CA ASP A 119 -11.70 12.58 1.94
C ASP A 119 -12.04 11.26 1.24
N GLU A 120 -11.73 11.16 -0.04
CA GLU A 120 -11.98 9.93 -0.82
C GLU A 120 -11.09 8.78 -0.36
N MET A 121 -9.80 9.05 -0.08
CA MET A 121 -8.90 8.04 0.47
C MET A 121 -9.44 7.48 1.79
N ASN A 122 -9.89 8.36 2.68
CA ASN A 122 -10.46 7.94 3.95
C ASN A 122 -11.71 7.09 3.76
N ARG A 123 -12.54 7.43 2.79
CA ARG A 123 -13.76 6.68 2.48
C ARG A 123 -13.43 5.27 2.02
N TRP A 124 -12.44 5.11 1.15
CA TRP A 124 -11.98 3.80 0.69
C TRP A 124 -11.50 2.92 1.84
N ILE A 125 -10.66 3.48 2.70
CA ILE A 125 -10.08 2.75 3.84
C ILE A 125 -11.18 2.37 4.83
N PHE A 126 -12.10 3.28 5.11
CA PHE A 126 -13.20 3.04 6.03
C PHE A 126 -14.10 1.91 5.52
N ASP A 127 -14.49 1.97 4.25
CA ASP A 127 -15.33 0.94 3.63
C ASP A 127 -14.64 -0.43 3.66
N ALA A 128 -13.34 -0.46 3.34
CA ALA A 128 -12.57 -1.71 3.35
C ALA A 128 -12.52 -2.32 4.77
N SER A 129 -12.43 -1.49 5.80
CA SER A 129 -12.37 -1.99 7.18
C SER A 129 -13.71 -2.55 7.67
N HIS A 130 -14.80 -2.25 6.98
CA HIS A 130 -16.14 -2.74 7.32
C HIS A 130 -16.53 -4.01 6.57
N LYS A 131 -15.67 -4.42 5.67
CA LYS A 131 -15.88 -5.66 4.92
C LYS A 131 -15.16 -6.80 5.59
#